data_19aa9eaa858a601007dc399318c9562a
#
_entry.id   19aa9eaa858a601007dc399318c9562a
#
_cell.length_a   1.000
_cell.length_b   1.000
_cell.length_c   1.000
_cell.angle_alpha   90.00
_cell.angle_beta   90.00
_cell.angle_gamma   90.00
#
_symmetry.space_group_name_H-M   'P 1'
#
loop_
_entity.id
_entity.type
_entity.pdbx_description
1 polymer ?
#
loop_
_entity_poly.entity_id
_entity_poly.type
_entity_poly.pdbx_seq_one_letter_code
_entity_poly.pdbx_strand_id
1 'polypeptide(L)'
;MASWAAARTISAPPSEVFEHVNDFHKWRAWSPWEKMDPGMKKSFEGPATGAGSKYAWAGNDQVGEGRMTIEKSEKPSKIDIKLEFLKPMESTSNTTFTFTPAGTGSKITWTMEGENNFVGKFFCLFMNMDKMIGGDFEKGLAAMKTAAEATPAPAAATAAPATAPAPVAAP
;
A
#
# COMPACT_ATOMS: atom_id res chain seq x y z
N MET A 1 17.62 -0.10 15.70
CA MET A 1 16.53 -0.01 14.69
C MET A 1 16.00 -1.41 14.46
N ALA A 2 14.70 -1.60 14.61
CA ALA A 2 14.04 -2.83 14.20
C ALA A 2 13.48 -2.61 12.80
N SER A 3 13.73 -3.55 11.89
CA SER A 3 13.29 -3.50 10.50
C SER A 3 12.61 -4.82 10.15
N TRP A 4 11.47 -4.74 9.49
CA TRP A 4 10.75 -5.89 8.94
C TRP A 4 10.51 -5.66 7.46
N ALA A 5 10.55 -6.73 6.70
CA ALA A 5 10.28 -6.71 5.28
C ALA A 5 9.51 -7.95 4.85
N ALA A 6 8.55 -7.75 3.96
CA ALA A 6 7.88 -8.80 3.21
C ALA A 6 7.84 -8.43 1.73
N ALA A 7 7.86 -9.42 0.86
CA ALA A 7 7.79 -9.19 -0.57
C ALA A 7 6.87 -10.23 -1.24
N ARG A 8 6.17 -9.80 -2.29
CA ARG A 8 5.31 -10.69 -3.09
C ARG A 8 5.27 -10.26 -4.55
N THR A 9 5.13 -11.24 -5.42
CA THR A 9 4.88 -11.01 -6.85
C THR A 9 3.38 -11.01 -7.11
N ILE A 10 2.91 -10.03 -7.86
CA ILE A 10 1.50 -9.83 -8.26
C ILE A 10 1.44 -9.79 -9.78
N SER A 11 0.45 -10.45 -10.37
CA SER A 11 0.23 -10.50 -11.83
C SER A 11 -0.52 -9.25 -12.32
N ALA A 12 -0.02 -8.08 -11.94
CA ALA A 12 -0.52 -6.78 -12.36
C ALA A 12 0.66 -5.82 -12.53
N PRO A 13 0.58 -4.84 -13.44
CA PRO A 13 1.68 -3.90 -13.65
C PRO A 13 1.92 -3.03 -12.42
N PRO A 14 3.18 -2.55 -12.20
CA PRO A 14 3.53 -1.74 -11.04
C PRO A 14 2.63 -0.50 -10.85
N SER A 15 2.23 0.16 -11.92
CA SER A 15 1.36 1.33 -11.89
C SER A 15 -0.04 1.06 -11.33
N GLU A 16 -0.57 -0.14 -11.55
CA GLU A 16 -1.87 -0.56 -11.04
C GLU A 16 -1.80 -0.92 -9.55
N VAL A 17 -0.82 -1.74 -9.18
CA VAL A 17 -0.61 -2.12 -7.78
C VAL A 17 -0.26 -0.91 -6.92
N PHE A 18 0.49 0.04 -7.46
CA PHE A 18 0.83 1.30 -6.83
C PHE A 18 -0.40 2.06 -6.34
N GLU A 19 -1.48 2.11 -7.13
CA GLU A 19 -2.71 2.82 -6.76
C GLU A 19 -3.43 2.19 -5.56
N HIS A 20 -3.26 0.89 -5.30
CA HIS A 20 -3.81 0.25 -4.11
C HIS A 20 -3.17 0.72 -2.80
N VAL A 21 -1.95 1.22 -2.86
CA VAL A 21 -1.25 1.78 -1.70
C VAL A 21 -1.35 3.31 -1.67
N ASN A 22 -1.30 3.96 -2.82
CA ASN A 22 -1.29 5.40 -2.97
C ASN A 22 -2.62 6.09 -2.57
N ASP A 23 -3.70 5.32 -2.49
CA ASP A 23 -5.03 5.75 -2.06
C ASP A 23 -5.43 5.01 -0.78
N PHE A 24 -5.47 5.71 0.34
CA PHE A 24 -5.87 5.12 1.62
C PHE A 24 -7.30 4.58 1.65
N HIS A 25 -8.21 5.07 0.79
CA HIS A 25 -9.56 4.53 0.69
C HIS A 25 -9.60 3.09 0.16
N LYS A 26 -8.58 2.69 -0.61
CA LYS A 26 -8.44 1.33 -1.14
C LYS A 26 -7.86 0.33 -0.14
N TRP A 27 -7.28 0.80 0.96
CA TRP A 27 -6.68 -0.06 1.99
C TRP A 27 -7.67 -1.03 2.62
N ARG A 28 -8.93 -0.64 2.69
CA ARG A 28 -10.00 -1.53 3.19
C ARG A 28 -10.09 -2.87 2.45
N ALA A 29 -9.64 -2.93 1.20
CA ALA A 29 -9.70 -4.13 0.39
C ALA A 29 -8.60 -5.15 0.74
N TRP A 30 -7.46 -4.69 1.25
CA TRP A 30 -6.29 -5.54 1.44
C TRP A 30 -5.62 -5.43 2.82
N SER A 31 -5.78 -4.33 3.55
CA SER A 31 -5.14 -4.15 4.86
C SER A 31 -5.69 -5.17 5.88
N PRO A 32 -4.83 -5.94 6.55
CA PRO A 32 -5.27 -6.93 7.52
C PRO A 32 -5.94 -6.30 8.75
N TRP A 33 -5.53 -5.08 9.14
CA TRP A 33 -6.07 -4.36 10.29
C TRP A 33 -7.52 -3.92 10.10
N GLU A 34 -7.94 -3.68 8.87
CA GLU A 34 -9.31 -3.32 8.53
C GLU A 34 -10.32 -4.45 8.88
N LYS A 35 -9.84 -5.68 8.93
CA LYS A 35 -10.64 -6.86 9.27
C LYS A 35 -10.66 -7.16 10.77
N MET A 36 -9.69 -6.63 11.53
CA MET A 36 -9.59 -6.86 12.98
C MET A 36 -10.63 -6.07 13.76
N ASP A 37 -11.03 -4.91 13.27
CA ASP A 37 -12.11 -4.10 13.85
C ASP A 37 -12.98 -3.48 12.76
N PRO A 38 -14.08 -4.14 12.39
CA PRO A 38 -15.03 -3.61 11.41
C PRO A 38 -15.72 -2.30 11.85
N GLY A 39 -15.75 -2.04 13.16
CA GLY A 39 -16.32 -0.81 13.76
C GLY A 39 -15.32 0.33 13.93
N MET A 40 -14.08 0.16 13.51
CA MET A 40 -13.02 1.16 13.61
C MET A 40 -13.43 2.49 12.97
N LYS A 41 -13.30 3.57 13.74
CA LYS A 41 -13.51 4.93 13.22
C LYS A 41 -12.33 5.33 12.36
N LYS A 42 -12.62 5.91 11.21
CA LYS A 42 -11.62 6.32 10.23
C LYS A 42 -11.88 7.77 9.81
N SER A 43 -10.80 8.52 9.60
CA SER A 43 -10.85 9.84 8.99
C SER A 43 -9.76 9.98 7.95
N PHE A 44 -10.07 10.75 6.94
CA PHE A 44 -9.18 11.02 5.80
C PHE A 44 -9.02 12.53 5.66
N GLU A 45 -7.79 12.98 5.49
CA GLU A 45 -7.47 14.40 5.34
C GLU A 45 -6.44 14.59 4.21
N GLY A 46 -6.41 15.78 3.65
CA GLY A 46 -5.48 16.14 2.56
C GLY A 46 -5.95 15.63 1.20
N PRO A 47 -5.03 15.46 0.25
CA PRO A 47 -5.36 14.93 -1.08
C PRO A 47 -5.94 13.53 -0.99
N ALA A 48 -6.80 13.17 -1.93
CA ALA A 48 -7.37 11.82 -2.01
C ALA A 48 -6.30 10.74 -2.26
N THR A 49 -5.22 11.10 -2.95
CA THR A 49 -4.11 10.20 -3.29
C THR A 49 -2.77 10.93 -3.24
N GLY A 50 -1.69 10.17 -3.05
CA GLY A 50 -0.33 10.68 -3.14
C GLY A 50 0.17 11.42 -1.91
N ALA A 51 1.28 12.13 -2.07
CA ALA A 51 1.94 12.84 -0.97
C ALA A 51 1.02 13.87 -0.32
N GLY A 52 1.01 13.89 1.02
CA GLY A 52 0.12 14.72 1.83
C GLY A 52 -1.21 14.06 2.21
N SER A 53 -1.58 12.93 1.60
CA SER A 53 -2.74 12.14 2.03
C SER A 53 -2.54 11.65 3.46
N LYS A 54 -3.59 11.76 4.28
CA LYS A 54 -3.60 11.32 5.68
C LYS A 54 -4.77 10.39 5.93
N TYR A 55 -4.51 9.42 6.77
CA TYR A 55 -5.48 8.45 7.27
C TYR A 55 -5.30 8.28 8.76
N ALA A 56 -6.34 8.51 9.54
CA ALA A 56 -6.35 8.25 10.96
C ALA A 56 -7.40 7.21 11.33
N TRP A 57 -7.09 6.41 12.33
CA TRP A 57 -7.99 5.39 12.85
C TRP A 57 -8.06 5.41 14.37
N ALA A 58 -9.21 5.01 14.89
CA ALA A 58 -9.44 4.76 16.30
C ALA A 58 -10.35 3.55 16.43
N GLY A 59 -9.84 2.48 17.00
CA GLY A 59 -10.52 1.21 17.12
C GLY A 59 -10.37 0.56 18.48
N ASN A 60 -10.60 -0.75 18.51
CA ASN A 60 -10.50 -1.55 19.73
C ASN A 60 -9.04 -1.74 20.17
N ASP A 61 -8.82 -2.47 21.25
CA ASP A 61 -7.50 -2.71 21.83
C ASP A 61 -6.55 -3.49 20.90
N GLN A 62 -7.08 -4.15 19.86
CA GLN A 62 -6.27 -4.88 18.88
C GLN A 62 -5.66 -3.97 17.82
N VAL A 63 -6.37 -2.92 17.41
CA VAL A 63 -5.90 -1.98 16.39
C VAL A 63 -5.44 -0.64 16.97
N GLY A 64 -5.86 -0.29 18.18
CA GLY A 64 -5.47 0.93 18.86
C GLY A 64 -5.92 2.20 18.13
N GLU A 65 -5.15 3.27 18.32
CA GLU A 65 -5.34 4.55 17.62
C GLU A 65 -4.04 4.97 16.96
N GLY A 66 -4.14 5.55 15.76
CA GLY A 66 -2.97 6.07 15.06
C GLY A 66 -3.32 6.82 13.80
N ARG A 67 -2.30 7.22 13.09
CA ARG A 67 -2.42 7.90 11.80
C ARG A 67 -1.27 7.56 10.87
N MET A 68 -1.54 7.65 9.60
CA MET A 68 -0.55 7.51 8.52
C MET A 68 -0.58 8.76 7.64
N THR A 69 0.59 9.12 7.13
CA THR A 69 0.75 10.22 6.17
C THR A 69 1.66 9.73 5.05
N ILE A 70 1.22 9.84 3.81
CA ILE A 70 2.10 9.62 2.66
C ILE A 70 3.04 10.82 2.57
N GLU A 71 4.32 10.61 2.83
CA GLU A 71 5.34 11.66 2.77
C GLU A 71 5.90 11.81 1.36
N LYS A 72 6.07 10.68 0.66
CA LYS A 72 6.55 10.66 -0.73
C LYS A 72 5.75 9.65 -1.55
N SER A 73 5.49 10.01 -2.77
CA SER A 73 4.80 9.18 -3.74
C SER A 73 5.47 9.34 -5.09
N GLU A 74 6.26 8.36 -5.47
CA GLU A 74 7.05 8.31 -6.71
C GLU A 74 6.47 7.23 -7.63
N LYS A 75 5.45 7.57 -8.38
CA LYS A 75 4.76 6.65 -9.30
C LYS A 75 5.69 6.24 -10.46
N PRO A 76 5.74 4.94 -10.79
CA PRO A 76 5.04 3.80 -10.18
C PRO A 76 5.93 2.99 -9.23
N SER A 77 6.97 3.56 -8.66
CA SER A 77 8.10 2.82 -8.09
C SER A 77 8.14 2.77 -6.56
N LYS A 78 7.74 3.85 -5.87
CA LYS A 78 7.95 3.95 -4.43
C LYS A 78 6.93 4.84 -3.72
N ILE A 79 6.54 4.42 -2.51
CA ILE A 79 5.73 5.23 -1.58
C ILE A 79 6.35 5.13 -0.20
N ASP A 80 6.64 6.28 0.41
CA ASP A 80 7.08 6.40 1.79
C ASP A 80 5.93 6.94 2.65
N ILE A 81 5.63 6.24 3.74
CA ILE A 81 4.52 6.54 4.64
C ILE A 81 5.07 6.67 6.05
N LYS A 82 4.78 7.78 6.71
CA LYS A 82 4.98 7.94 8.14
C LYS A 82 3.79 7.32 8.86
N LEU A 83 4.07 6.43 9.81
CA LEU A 83 3.10 5.72 10.64
C LEU A 83 3.29 6.16 12.08
N GLU A 84 2.27 6.73 12.68
CA GLU A 84 2.27 7.22 14.06
C GLU A 84 1.19 6.48 14.85
N PHE A 85 1.59 5.68 15.82
CA PHE A 85 0.68 5.10 16.81
C PHE A 85 0.48 6.10 17.95
N LEU A 86 -0.76 6.26 18.41
CA LEU A 86 -1.15 7.15 19.50
C LEU A 86 -1.58 6.37 20.74
N LYS A 87 -2.19 5.20 20.55
CA LYS A 87 -2.62 4.32 21.63
C LYS A 87 -2.35 2.84 21.26
N PRO A 88 -2.04 2.00 22.25
CA PRO A 88 -1.93 2.26 23.70
C PRO A 88 -0.66 3.02 24.08
N MET A 89 0.32 3.17 23.18
CA MET A 89 1.58 3.87 23.40
C MET A 89 1.99 4.63 22.14
N GLU A 90 2.51 5.84 22.32
CA GLU A 90 3.00 6.66 21.22
C GLU A 90 4.28 6.07 20.61
N SER A 91 4.29 5.88 19.31
CA SER A 91 5.47 5.49 18.56
C SER A 91 5.38 5.93 17.11
N THR A 92 6.53 6.14 16.49
CA THR A 92 6.63 6.52 15.09
C THR A 92 7.46 5.49 14.33
N SER A 93 6.99 5.11 13.17
CA SER A 93 7.67 4.19 12.24
C SER A 93 7.57 4.73 10.82
N ASN A 94 8.55 4.39 10.00
CA ASN A 94 8.51 4.65 8.57
C ASN A 94 8.18 3.36 7.83
N THR A 95 7.24 3.43 6.93
CA THR A 95 6.82 2.32 6.09
C THR A 95 7.09 2.67 4.64
N THR A 96 7.78 1.79 3.93
CA THR A 96 8.10 1.96 2.51
C THR A 96 7.52 0.83 1.69
N PHE A 97 6.81 1.18 0.64
CA PHE A 97 6.42 0.25 -0.42
C PHE A 97 7.26 0.51 -1.65
N THR A 98 7.87 -0.54 -2.19
CA THR A 98 8.63 -0.50 -3.43
C THR A 98 7.98 -1.42 -4.44
N PHE A 99 7.80 -0.93 -5.66
CA PHE A 99 7.14 -1.63 -6.76
C PHE A 99 8.13 -1.77 -7.91
N THR A 100 8.50 -2.99 -8.24
CA THR A 100 9.44 -3.27 -9.34
C THR A 100 8.80 -4.18 -10.39
N PRO A 101 9.03 -3.94 -11.69
CA PRO A 101 8.59 -4.86 -12.72
C PRO A 101 9.16 -6.26 -12.49
N ALA A 102 8.31 -7.30 -12.67
CA ALA A 102 8.71 -8.70 -12.56
C ALA A 102 7.96 -9.51 -13.61
N GLY A 103 8.60 -9.78 -14.75
CA GLY A 103 7.96 -10.42 -15.90
C GLY A 103 6.79 -9.58 -16.42
N THR A 104 5.60 -10.17 -16.49
CA THR A 104 4.34 -9.47 -16.88
C THR A 104 3.64 -8.79 -15.72
N GLY A 105 4.16 -8.93 -14.51
CA GLY A 105 3.60 -8.38 -13.29
C GLY A 105 4.56 -7.47 -12.54
N SER A 106 4.44 -7.42 -11.24
CA SER A 106 5.26 -6.61 -10.34
C SER A 106 5.64 -7.35 -9.08
N LYS A 107 6.81 -7.03 -8.54
CA LYS A 107 7.24 -7.41 -7.20
C LYS A 107 7.02 -6.22 -6.27
N ILE A 108 6.24 -6.43 -5.22
CA ILE A 108 6.01 -5.45 -4.17
C ILE A 108 6.86 -5.85 -2.97
N THR A 109 7.60 -4.89 -2.44
CA THR A 109 8.33 -5.04 -1.19
C THR A 109 7.77 -4.04 -0.19
N TRP A 110 7.34 -4.54 0.96
CA TRP A 110 6.84 -3.74 2.05
C TRP A 110 7.83 -3.82 3.20
N THR A 111 8.41 -2.68 3.58
CA THR A 111 9.34 -2.55 4.69
C THR A 111 8.76 -1.63 5.75
N MET A 112 9.07 -1.91 7.00
CA MET A 112 8.75 -1.04 8.13
C MET A 112 10.00 -0.89 8.99
N GLU A 113 10.35 0.35 9.28
CA GLU A 113 11.49 0.72 10.12
C GLU A 113 10.99 1.59 11.26
N GLY A 114 11.33 1.21 12.50
CA GLY A 114 10.95 1.96 13.69
C GLY A 114 12.15 2.41 14.50
N GLU A 115 12.06 3.60 15.08
CA GLU A 115 13.04 4.07 16.06
C GLU A 115 12.87 3.29 17.36
N ASN A 116 13.98 2.67 17.82
CA ASN A 116 14.13 1.91 19.07
C ASN A 116 13.21 0.68 19.22
N ASN A 117 13.62 -0.25 20.05
CA ASN A 117 12.97 -1.50 20.50
C ASN A 117 11.46 -1.42 20.82
N PHE A 118 10.85 -0.30 20.51
CA PHE A 118 9.47 0.05 20.85
C PHE A 118 8.45 -0.63 19.97
N VAL A 119 8.71 -0.70 18.64
CA VAL A 119 7.84 -1.45 17.72
C VAL A 119 7.82 -2.91 18.14
N GLY A 120 8.99 -3.45 18.52
CA GLY A 120 9.09 -4.78 19.10
C GLY A 120 8.31 -4.93 20.41
N LYS A 121 8.39 -3.97 21.34
CA LYS A 121 7.65 -4.01 22.61
C LYS A 121 6.14 -3.80 22.44
N PHE A 122 5.72 -2.97 21.52
CA PHE A 122 4.31 -2.78 21.21
C PHE A 122 3.66 -4.08 20.70
N PHE A 123 4.34 -4.77 19.79
CA PHE A 123 3.87 -6.04 19.28
C PHE A 123 4.04 -7.19 20.29
N CYS A 124 5.08 -7.17 21.15
CA CYS A 124 5.24 -8.13 22.24
C CYS A 124 4.11 -8.09 23.26
N LEU A 125 3.53 -6.93 23.49
CA LEU A 125 2.49 -6.77 24.52
C LEU A 125 1.16 -7.41 24.09
N PHE A 126 0.93 -7.54 22.79
CA PHE A 126 -0.35 -8.01 22.26
C PHE A 126 -0.28 -9.32 21.47
N MET A 127 0.91 -9.81 21.11
CA MET A 127 1.01 -10.97 20.23
C MET A 127 2.37 -11.70 20.31
N ASN A 128 2.35 -13.00 20.15
CA ASN A 128 3.51 -13.88 20.08
C ASN A 128 4.32 -13.57 18.79
N MET A 129 5.47 -12.90 18.94
CA MET A 129 6.12 -11.99 18.00
C MET A 129 6.67 -12.54 16.69
N ASP A 130 7.25 -13.71 16.66
CA ASP A 130 8.06 -14.14 15.52
C ASP A 130 7.26 -14.69 14.33
N LYS A 131 6.02 -15.14 14.60
CA LYS A 131 5.16 -15.75 13.57
C LYS A 131 4.09 -14.81 13.00
N MET A 132 3.80 -13.70 13.68
CA MET A 132 2.61 -12.91 13.33
C MET A 132 2.90 -11.67 12.49
N ILE A 133 4.00 -10.95 12.71
CA ILE A 133 4.30 -9.73 11.94
C ILE A 133 4.58 -10.08 10.47
N GLY A 134 5.42 -11.06 10.22
CA GLY A 134 5.62 -11.59 8.87
C GLY A 134 4.34 -12.12 8.25
N GLY A 135 3.53 -12.84 9.04
CA GLY A 135 2.26 -13.40 8.60
C GLY A 135 1.21 -12.35 8.23
N ASP A 136 1.12 -11.24 8.94
CA ASP A 136 0.15 -10.18 8.64
C ASP A 136 0.57 -9.35 7.43
N PHE A 137 1.85 -9.08 7.25
CA PHE A 137 2.36 -8.47 6.02
C PHE A 137 2.13 -9.37 4.80
N GLU A 138 2.40 -10.67 4.95
CA GLU A 138 2.12 -11.64 3.89
C GLU A 138 0.63 -11.76 3.56
N LYS A 139 -0.24 -11.76 4.58
CA LYS A 139 -1.70 -11.74 4.38
C LYS A 139 -2.16 -10.45 3.70
N GLY A 140 -1.61 -9.30 4.10
CA GLY A 140 -1.88 -8.01 3.48
C GLY A 140 -1.47 -8.00 2.01
N LEU A 141 -0.25 -8.45 1.70
CA LEU A 141 0.23 -8.56 0.32
C LEU A 141 -0.55 -9.61 -0.49
N ALA A 142 -1.00 -10.70 0.13
CA ALA A 142 -1.87 -11.69 -0.52
C ALA A 142 -3.25 -11.12 -0.86
N ALA A 143 -3.83 -10.35 0.04
CA ALA A 143 -5.10 -9.67 -0.20
C ALA A 143 -4.96 -8.56 -1.26
N MET A 144 -3.85 -7.82 -1.25
CA MET A 144 -3.51 -6.84 -2.29
C MET A 144 -3.37 -7.52 -3.66
N LYS A 145 -2.71 -8.67 -3.73
CA LYS A 145 -2.63 -9.47 -4.94
C LYS A 145 -4.02 -9.80 -5.48
N THR A 146 -4.90 -10.30 -4.63
CA THR A 146 -6.28 -10.63 -5.03
C THR A 146 -7.03 -9.38 -5.51
N ALA A 147 -6.89 -8.25 -4.82
CA ALA A 147 -7.56 -7.00 -5.19
C ALA A 147 -7.03 -6.43 -6.52
N ALA A 148 -5.72 -6.45 -6.73
CA ALA A 148 -5.11 -5.95 -7.97
C ALA A 148 -5.41 -6.84 -9.17
N GLU A 149 -5.36 -8.17 -9.00
CA GLU A 149 -5.66 -9.13 -10.08
C GLU A 149 -7.15 -9.22 -10.41
N ALA A 150 -8.04 -8.80 -9.52
CA ALA A 150 -9.48 -8.71 -9.77
C ALA A 150 -9.88 -7.45 -10.55
N THR A 151 -9.03 -6.42 -10.62
CA THR A 151 -9.25 -5.23 -11.43
C THR A 151 -8.82 -5.56 -12.86
N PRO A 152 -9.71 -5.54 -13.87
CA PRO A 152 -9.29 -5.76 -15.25
C PRO A 152 -8.30 -4.66 -15.64
N ALA A 153 -7.15 -5.05 -16.19
CA ALA A 153 -6.22 -4.09 -16.76
C ALA A 153 -6.97 -3.18 -17.75
N PRO A 154 -6.77 -1.86 -17.72
CA PRO A 154 -7.36 -1.00 -18.74
C PRO A 154 -6.89 -1.53 -20.09
N ALA A 155 -7.85 -1.89 -20.95
CA ALA A 155 -7.56 -2.37 -22.29
C ALA A 155 -6.55 -1.42 -22.93
N ALA A 156 -5.39 -1.95 -23.31
CA ALA A 156 -4.40 -1.19 -24.04
C ALA A 156 -5.12 -0.47 -25.16
N ALA A 157 -5.09 0.86 -25.15
CA ALA A 157 -5.70 1.67 -26.18
C ALA A 157 -5.13 1.17 -27.51
N THR A 158 -5.96 0.51 -28.28
CA THR A 158 -5.63 0.04 -29.63
C THR A 158 -5.29 1.30 -30.39
N ALA A 159 -4.00 1.48 -30.71
CA ALA A 159 -3.58 2.55 -31.57
C ALA A 159 -4.37 2.40 -32.87
N ALA A 160 -5.22 3.38 -33.14
CA ALA A 160 -5.93 3.44 -34.41
C ALA A 160 -4.86 3.51 -35.53
N PRO A 161 -5.01 2.72 -36.61
CA PRO A 161 -4.05 2.80 -37.70
C PRO A 161 -4.10 4.21 -38.31
N ALA A 162 -2.95 4.83 -38.40
CA ALA A 162 -2.79 6.10 -39.07
C ALA A 162 -3.31 5.97 -40.52
N THR A 163 -4.37 6.71 -40.82
CA THR A 163 -4.90 6.84 -42.16
C THR A 163 -3.85 7.50 -43.03
N ALA A 164 -3.31 6.78 -44.00
CA ALA A 164 -2.40 7.30 -44.98
C ALA A 164 -3.09 8.41 -45.79
N PRO A 165 -2.43 9.52 -46.13
CA PRO A 165 -3.03 10.55 -46.99
C PRO A 165 -3.14 10.02 -48.43
N ALA A 166 -4.33 10.26 -49.02
CA ALA A 166 -4.59 9.92 -50.39
C ALA A 166 -3.64 10.71 -51.35
N PRO A 167 -3.25 10.13 -52.48
CA PRO A 167 -2.44 10.83 -53.45
C PRO A 167 -3.23 11.94 -54.15
N VAL A 168 -2.65 13.16 -54.14
CA VAL A 168 -3.20 14.30 -54.90
C VAL A 168 -2.95 14.02 -56.39
N ALA A 169 -4.00 13.97 -57.18
CA ALA A 169 -3.89 13.98 -58.64
C ALA A 169 -3.51 15.37 -59.08
N ALA A 170 -2.40 15.49 -59.83
CA ALA A 170 -2.00 16.69 -60.55
C ALA A 170 -2.70 16.72 -61.93
N PRO A 171 -2.88 17.94 -62.49
CA PRO A 171 -3.65 18.19 -63.72
C PRO A 171 -3.01 17.67 -64.97
#